data_05ce983c7fada8aaa6c5eb03e88c92ca
#
_entry.id   05ce983c7fada8aaa6c5eb03e88c92ca
#
_cell.length_a   1.000
_cell.length_b   1.000
_cell.length_c   1.000
_cell.angle_alpha   90.00
_cell.angle_beta   90.00
_cell.angle_gamma   90.00
#
_symmetry.space_group_name_H-M   'P 1'
#
loop_
_entity.id
_entity.type
_entity.pdbx_description
1 polymer ?
#
loop_
_entity_poly.entity_id
_entity_poly.type
_entity_poly.pdbx_seq_one_letter_code
_entity_poly.pdbx_strand_id
1 'polypeptide(L)'
;MFVVLRYIGCTACRYDVHCLCERIHEFNDKGVNVCVVMQSEDVNVRKDLNDQPLPFPLICDSDMHIYRSLDIQPAASMEQLVGNDLVRLQAKGEKAKACGFSHGMYEGNEQQLPAFFYVDENRTVIHAHYGTTIMDMPTVSEMIEMI
;
A
#
# COMPACT_ATOMS: atom_id res chain seq x y z
N MET A 1 -2.24 11.66 -4.72
CA MET A 1 -1.37 10.86 -3.84
C MET A 1 -1.40 9.40 -4.31
N PHE A 2 -0.24 8.76 -4.45
CA PHE A 2 -0.12 7.35 -4.80
C PHE A 2 0.51 6.57 -3.65
N VAL A 3 -0.15 5.49 -3.24
CA VAL A 3 0.33 4.55 -2.23
C VAL A 3 0.58 3.23 -2.93
N VAL A 4 1.84 2.86 -3.08
CA VAL A 4 2.26 1.64 -3.79
C VAL A 4 2.55 0.57 -2.77
N LEU A 5 1.77 -0.49 -2.78
CA LEU A 5 1.83 -1.60 -1.83
C LEU A 5 2.22 -2.90 -2.55
N ARG A 6 2.30 -4.02 -1.84
CA ARG A 6 2.67 -5.32 -2.43
C ARG A 6 1.49 -5.92 -3.21
N TYR A 7 0.63 -6.66 -2.56
CA TYR A 7 -0.53 -7.34 -3.14
C TYR A 7 -1.66 -7.43 -2.12
N ILE A 8 -2.89 -7.62 -2.59
CA ILE A 8 -4.09 -7.56 -1.74
C ILE A 8 -4.13 -8.66 -0.67
N GLY A 9 -3.64 -9.86 -0.98
CA GLY A 9 -3.56 -10.99 -0.04
C GLY A 9 -2.54 -10.80 1.09
N CYS A 10 -1.67 -9.81 1.02
CA CYS A 10 -0.73 -9.46 2.09
C CYS A 10 -1.49 -8.81 3.25
N THR A 11 -1.51 -9.44 4.41
CA THR A 11 -2.25 -8.96 5.59
C THR A 11 -1.90 -7.52 5.98
N ALA A 12 -0.60 -7.17 5.96
CA ALA A 12 -0.15 -5.81 6.28
C ALA A 12 -0.64 -4.79 5.26
N CYS A 13 -0.56 -5.11 3.96
CA CYS A 13 -1.02 -4.24 2.88
C CYS A 13 -2.56 -4.09 2.90
N ARG A 14 -3.28 -5.17 3.19
CA ARG A 14 -4.74 -5.14 3.33
C ARG A 14 -5.18 -4.23 4.49
N TYR A 15 -4.41 -4.25 5.58
CA TYR A 15 -4.63 -3.36 6.71
C TYR A 15 -4.36 -1.89 6.36
N ASP A 16 -3.33 -1.61 5.54
CA ASP A 16 -3.08 -0.24 5.06
C ASP A 16 -4.24 0.28 4.20
N VAL A 17 -4.77 -0.55 3.31
CA VAL A 17 -5.97 -0.21 2.52
C VAL A 17 -7.16 0.10 3.45
N HIS A 18 -7.37 -0.72 4.49
CA HIS A 18 -8.42 -0.47 5.48
C HIS A 18 -8.23 0.86 6.20
N CYS A 19 -7.02 1.16 6.68
CA CYS A 19 -6.75 2.43 7.35
C CYS A 19 -6.97 3.65 6.44
N LEU A 20 -6.65 3.54 5.15
CA LEU A 20 -6.95 4.57 4.15
C LEU A 20 -8.46 4.73 3.96
N CYS A 21 -9.22 3.64 3.88
CA CYS A 21 -10.68 3.68 3.77
C CYS A 21 -11.33 4.41 4.94
N GLU A 22 -10.91 4.08 6.17
CA GLU A 22 -11.47 4.68 7.40
C GLU A 22 -11.27 6.19 7.46
N ARG A 23 -10.21 6.69 6.85
CA ARG A 23 -9.81 8.10 6.95
C ARG A 23 -9.83 8.84 5.61
N ILE A 24 -10.43 8.28 4.57
CA ILE A 24 -10.44 8.88 3.23
C ILE A 24 -11.05 10.29 3.20
N HIS A 25 -12.04 10.54 4.07
CA HIS A 25 -12.68 11.85 4.16
C HIS A 25 -11.68 12.97 4.52
N GLU A 26 -10.66 12.68 5.35
CA GLU A 26 -9.64 13.67 5.73
C GLU A 26 -8.76 14.11 4.54
N PHE A 27 -8.52 13.19 3.57
CA PHE A 27 -7.84 13.52 2.33
C PHE A 27 -8.75 14.33 1.40
N ASN A 28 -10.01 13.91 1.25
CA ASN A 28 -11.00 14.59 0.40
C ASN A 28 -11.24 16.03 0.86
N ASP A 29 -11.35 16.26 2.18
CA ASP A 29 -11.55 17.58 2.78
C ASP A 29 -10.37 18.54 2.48
N LYS A 30 -9.18 17.99 2.24
CA LYS A 30 -7.97 18.70 1.83
C LYS A 30 -7.79 18.76 0.29
N GLY A 31 -8.75 18.26 -0.49
CA GLY A 31 -8.70 18.24 -1.95
C GLY A 31 -7.73 17.21 -2.54
N VAL A 32 -7.34 16.20 -1.77
CA VAL A 32 -6.37 15.18 -2.19
C VAL A 32 -7.06 13.91 -2.63
N ASN A 33 -6.80 13.49 -3.87
CA ASN A 33 -7.23 12.19 -4.38
C ASN A 33 -6.19 11.12 -4.01
N VAL A 34 -6.65 10.05 -3.37
CA VAL A 34 -5.85 8.86 -3.04
C VAL A 34 -5.98 7.84 -4.18
N CYS A 35 -4.87 7.21 -4.55
CA CYS A 35 -4.84 6.07 -5.46
C CYS A 35 -3.88 5.02 -4.90
N VAL A 36 -4.32 3.78 -4.80
CA VAL A 36 -3.49 2.64 -4.38
C VAL A 36 -3.04 1.86 -5.62
N VAL A 37 -1.80 1.39 -5.63
CA VAL A 37 -1.25 0.52 -6.67
C VAL A 37 -0.79 -0.78 -6.04
N MET A 38 -1.19 -1.91 -6.60
CA MET A 38 -0.79 -3.24 -6.15
C MET A 38 -0.44 -4.15 -7.31
N GLN A 39 0.50 -5.09 -7.09
CA GLN A 39 0.83 -6.15 -8.04
C GLN A 39 -0.18 -7.32 -7.94
N SER A 40 -1.45 -7.00 -7.95
CA SER A 40 -2.53 -7.99 -7.86
C SER A 40 -3.33 -8.04 -9.14
N GLU A 41 -3.85 -9.23 -9.43
CA GLU A 41 -4.87 -9.39 -10.47
C GLU A 41 -6.22 -8.83 -10.00
N ASP A 42 -6.97 -8.21 -10.90
CA ASP A 42 -8.30 -7.63 -10.61
C ASP A 42 -9.25 -8.65 -9.98
N VAL A 43 -9.23 -9.89 -10.46
CA VAL A 43 -10.09 -10.97 -9.94
C VAL A 43 -9.79 -11.27 -8.46
N ASN A 44 -8.53 -11.20 -8.05
CA ASN A 44 -8.12 -11.45 -6.67
C ASN A 44 -8.47 -10.28 -5.76
N VAL A 45 -8.32 -9.05 -6.25
CA VAL A 45 -8.76 -7.85 -5.53
C VAL A 45 -10.27 -7.88 -5.29
N ARG A 46 -11.07 -8.15 -6.32
CA ARG A 46 -12.54 -8.27 -6.18
C ARG A 46 -12.93 -9.34 -5.18
N LYS A 47 -12.30 -10.50 -5.25
CA LYS A 47 -12.55 -11.61 -4.33
C LYS A 47 -12.21 -11.23 -2.88
N ASP A 48 -11.06 -10.61 -2.63
CA ASP A 48 -10.64 -10.19 -1.28
C ASP A 48 -11.60 -9.13 -0.70
N LEU A 49 -12.05 -8.21 -1.54
CA LEU A 49 -12.97 -7.15 -1.17
C LEU A 49 -14.44 -7.61 -1.14
N ASN A 50 -14.75 -8.87 -1.46
CA ASN A 50 -16.12 -9.38 -1.62
C ASN A 50 -16.96 -8.48 -2.56
N ASP A 51 -16.36 -8.04 -3.66
CA ASP A 51 -16.93 -7.10 -4.64
C ASP A 51 -17.39 -5.75 -4.05
N GLN A 52 -16.97 -5.42 -2.82
CA GLN A 52 -17.27 -4.11 -2.23
C GLN A 52 -16.35 -3.04 -2.85
N PRO A 53 -16.90 -1.91 -3.31
CA PRO A 53 -16.09 -0.85 -3.87
C PRO A 53 -15.24 -0.17 -2.80
N LEU A 54 -14.01 0.19 -3.16
CA LEU A 54 -13.18 1.09 -2.37
C LEU A 54 -13.59 2.55 -2.63
N PRO A 55 -13.42 3.44 -1.64
CA PRO A 55 -13.73 4.87 -1.80
C PRO A 55 -12.65 5.63 -2.59
N PHE A 56 -11.68 4.93 -3.16
CA PHE A 56 -10.59 5.44 -4.00
C PHE A 56 -10.19 4.39 -5.05
N PRO A 57 -9.58 4.80 -6.17
CA PRO A 57 -9.04 3.86 -7.17
C PRO A 57 -7.97 2.94 -6.60
N LEU A 58 -8.04 1.65 -6.95
CA LEU A 58 -6.97 0.69 -6.79
C LEU A 58 -6.57 0.18 -8.18
N ILE A 59 -5.31 0.41 -8.54
CA ILE A 59 -4.71 -0.01 -9.80
C ILE A 59 -4.10 -1.40 -9.62
N CYS A 60 -4.57 -2.35 -10.41
CA CYS A 60 -4.03 -3.70 -10.50
C CYS A 60 -2.88 -3.72 -11.51
N ASP A 61 -1.65 -3.65 -11.02
CA ASP A 61 -0.42 -3.62 -11.84
C ASP A 61 0.31 -4.97 -11.76
N SER A 62 -0.39 -6.06 -12.10
CA SER A 62 0.15 -7.42 -12.05
C SER A 62 1.37 -7.61 -12.95
N ASP A 63 1.44 -6.86 -14.05
CA ASP A 63 2.59 -6.85 -14.98
C ASP A 63 3.76 -5.97 -14.49
N MET A 64 3.64 -5.32 -13.35
CA MET A 64 4.70 -4.49 -12.73
C MET A 64 5.16 -3.32 -13.61
N HIS A 65 4.29 -2.76 -14.46
CA HIS A 65 4.65 -1.62 -15.32
C HIS A 65 4.93 -0.35 -14.52
N ILE A 66 4.07 -0.04 -13.56
CA ILE A 66 4.20 1.15 -12.70
C ILE A 66 5.42 1.00 -11.79
N TYR A 67 5.59 -0.17 -11.15
CA TYR A 67 6.75 -0.42 -10.28
C TYR A 67 8.06 -0.22 -11.04
N ARG A 68 8.17 -0.78 -12.25
CA ARG A 68 9.39 -0.60 -13.09
C ARG A 68 9.57 0.86 -13.55
N SER A 69 8.47 1.51 -13.95
CA SER A 69 8.53 2.90 -14.44
C SER A 69 8.95 3.89 -13.36
N LEU A 70 8.61 3.61 -12.11
CA LEU A 70 8.95 4.43 -10.95
C LEU A 70 10.21 3.93 -10.22
N ASP A 71 10.90 2.91 -10.78
CA ASP A 71 12.10 2.29 -10.19
C ASP A 71 11.90 1.80 -8.74
N ILE A 72 10.70 1.26 -8.43
CA ILE A 72 10.39 0.71 -7.11
C ILE A 72 10.97 -0.70 -7.03
N GLN A 73 12.09 -0.83 -6.34
CA GLN A 73 12.85 -2.07 -6.26
C GLN A 73 12.24 -3.06 -5.24
N PRO A 74 12.39 -4.37 -5.45
CA PRO A 74 12.17 -5.36 -4.40
C PRO A 74 13.34 -5.37 -3.41
N ALA A 75 13.09 -5.87 -2.20
CA ALA A 75 14.16 -6.21 -1.27
C ALA A 75 15.01 -7.37 -1.83
N ALA A 76 16.30 -7.40 -1.52
CA ALA A 76 17.19 -8.46 -1.97
C ALA A 76 16.95 -9.78 -1.23
N SER A 77 16.26 -9.76 -0.07
CA SER A 77 15.92 -10.94 0.72
C SER A 77 14.70 -10.68 1.62
N MET A 78 14.12 -11.74 2.16
CA MET A 78 13.07 -11.62 3.19
C MET A 78 13.60 -10.98 4.48
N GLU A 79 14.87 -11.19 4.81
CA GLU A 79 15.53 -10.54 5.94
C GLU A 79 15.57 -9.02 5.75
N GLN A 80 15.94 -8.54 4.57
CA GLN A 80 15.89 -7.10 4.24
C GLN A 80 14.45 -6.59 4.27
N LEU A 81 13.51 -7.34 3.69
CA LEU A 81 12.10 -6.93 3.65
C LEU A 81 11.54 -6.65 5.04
N VAL A 82 11.86 -7.51 6.02
CA VAL A 82 11.41 -7.35 7.41
C VAL A 82 12.30 -6.35 8.15
N GLY A 83 13.61 -6.35 7.89
CA GLY A 83 14.59 -5.49 8.57
C GLY A 83 14.52 -5.67 10.08
N ASN A 84 14.66 -4.57 10.81
CA ASN A 84 14.54 -4.53 12.26
C ASN A 84 13.09 -4.33 12.76
N ASP A 85 12.11 -4.40 11.86
CA ASP A 85 10.73 -4.04 12.14
C ASP A 85 9.82 -5.22 12.52
N LEU A 86 10.39 -6.39 12.82
CA LEU A 86 9.62 -7.61 13.10
C LEU A 86 8.53 -7.37 14.16
N VAL A 87 8.85 -6.69 15.25
CA VAL A 87 7.90 -6.41 16.35
C VAL A 87 6.76 -5.50 15.85
N ARG A 88 7.08 -4.47 15.06
CA ARG A 88 6.09 -3.55 14.49
C ARG A 88 5.21 -4.27 13.45
N LEU A 89 5.81 -5.14 12.64
CA LEU A 89 5.10 -5.96 11.66
C LEU A 89 4.14 -6.93 12.34
N GLN A 90 4.57 -7.60 13.40
CA GLN A 90 3.71 -8.49 14.21
C GLN A 90 2.54 -7.71 14.83
N ALA A 91 2.80 -6.55 15.44
CA ALA A 91 1.76 -5.70 16.01
C ALA A 91 0.74 -5.23 14.95
N LYS A 92 1.20 -4.89 13.74
CA LYS A 92 0.33 -4.57 12.60
C LYS A 92 -0.50 -5.79 12.17
N GLY A 93 0.10 -6.97 12.15
CA GLY A 93 -0.58 -8.23 11.86
C GLY A 93 -1.70 -8.54 12.86
N GLU A 94 -1.48 -8.31 14.16
CA GLU A 94 -2.51 -8.49 15.18
C GLU A 94 -3.68 -7.50 15.01
N LYS A 95 -3.39 -6.24 14.68
CA LYS A 95 -4.44 -5.25 14.35
C LYS A 95 -5.24 -5.68 13.13
N ALA A 96 -4.57 -6.15 12.08
CA ALA A 96 -5.22 -6.67 10.88
C ALA A 96 -6.15 -7.85 11.18
N LYS A 97 -5.69 -8.80 11.98
CA LYS A 97 -6.52 -9.95 12.44
C LYS A 97 -7.74 -9.48 13.23
N ALA A 98 -7.59 -8.49 14.10
CA ALA A 98 -8.70 -7.90 14.86
C ALA A 98 -9.75 -7.26 13.94
N CYS A 99 -9.34 -6.76 12.76
CA CYS A 99 -10.24 -6.29 11.70
C CYS A 99 -10.79 -7.42 10.81
N GLY A 100 -10.49 -8.69 11.11
CA GLY A 100 -10.97 -9.85 10.35
C GLY A 100 -10.12 -10.21 9.14
N PHE A 101 -8.95 -9.61 8.94
CA PHE A 101 -8.06 -9.90 7.81
C PHE A 101 -7.14 -11.07 8.12
N SER A 102 -7.01 -11.98 7.17
CA SER A 102 -6.04 -13.07 7.17
C SER A 102 -5.20 -13.00 5.89
N HIS A 103 -4.10 -13.75 5.87
CA HIS A 103 -3.28 -13.82 4.65
C HIS A 103 -4.05 -14.52 3.54
N GLY A 104 -4.16 -13.84 2.39
CA GLY A 104 -4.79 -14.36 1.19
C GLY A 104 -3.80 -15.04 0.25
N MET A 105 -4.11 -15.03 -1.04
CA MET A 105 -3.25 -15.61 -2.08
C MET A 105 -1.97 -14.78 -2.22
N TYR A 106 -0.84 -15.48 -2.41
CA TYR A 106 0.42 -14.86 -2.80
C TYR A 106 0.37 -14.46 -4.28
N GLU A 107 0.84 -13.26 -4.59
CA GLU A 107 0.85 -12.71 -5.95
C GLU A 107 2.16 -11.94 -6.20
N GLY A 108 2.64 -12.03 -7.43
CA GLY A 108 3.81 -11.29 -7.88
C GLY A 108 5.08 -11.56 -7.07
N ASN A 109 5.84 -10.52 -6.78
CA ASN A 109 7.06 -10.60 -5.99
C ASN A 109 6.78 -10.35 -4.50
N GLU A 110 6.93 -11.38 -3.68
CA GLU A 110 6.72 -11.28 -2.22
C GLU A 110 7.71 -10.35 -1.51
N GLN A 111 8.85 -10.08 -2.14
CA GLN A 111 9.87 -9.18 -1.60
C GLN A 111 9.67 -7.73 -2.05
N GLN A 112 8.61 -7.41 -2.79
CA GLN A 112 8.37 -6.07 -3.27
C GLN A 112 8.30 -5.06 -2.12
N LEU A 113 9.09 -3.99 -2.22
CA LEU A 113 9.09 -2.88 -1.28
C LEU A 113 7.97 -1.89 -1.62
N PRO A 114 7.41 -1.21 -0.62
CA PRO A 114 6.39 -0.20 -0.83
C PRO A 114 7.00 1.14 -1.25
N ALA A 115 6.16 2.03 -1.77
CA ALA A 115 6.52 3.41 -2.06
C ALA A 115 5.33 4.36 -1.88
N PHE A 116 5.62 5.63 -1.71
CA PHE A 116 4.62 6.68 -1.54
C PHE A 116 5.01 7.92 -2.36
N PHE A 117 4.05 8.48 -3.09
CA PHE A 117 4.28 9.68 -3.91
C PHE A 117 3.17 10.71 -3.70
N TYR A 118 3.59 11.93 -3.48
CA TYR A 118 2.71 13.09 -3.52
C TYR A 118 2.92 13.83 -4.83
N VAL A 119 1.84 14.03 -5.57
CA VAL A 119 1.86 14.70 -6.89
C VAL A 119 0.95 15.90 -6.83
N ASP A 120 1.45 17.06 -7.24
CA ASP A 120 0.68 18.30 -7.29
C ASP A 120 -0.28 18.38 -8.49
N GLU A 121 -1.02 19.46 -8.60
CA GLU A 121 -1.97 19.73 -9.68
C GLU A 121 -1.28 19.85 -11.05
N ASN A 122 0.02 20.22 -11.07
CA ASN A 122 0.83 20.33 -12.29
C ASN A 122 1.45 18.98 -12.70
N ARG A 123 1.09 17.88 -12.01
CA ARG A 123 1.63 16.54 -12.21
C ARG A 123 3.11 16.43 -11.85
N THR A 124 3.58 17.28 -10.95
CA THR A 124 4.94 17.24 -10.42
C THR A 124 4.96 16.41 -9.13
N VAL A 125 5.90 15.50 -9.00
CA VAL A 125 6.12 14.77 -7.75
C VAL A 125 6.78 15.74 -6.77
N ILE A 126 6.06 16.11 -5.72
CA ILE A 126 6.52 17.03 -4.67
C ILE A 126 7.06 16.30 -3.44
N HIS A 127 6.71 15.02 -3.29
CA HIS A 127 7.28 14.12 -2.29
C HIS A 127 7.35 12.70 -2.86
N ALA A 128 8.49 12.05 -2.67
CA ALA A 128 8.70 10.65 -3.02
C ALA A 128 9.37 9.93 -1.84
N HIS A 129 8.80 8.81 -1.42
CA HIS A 129 9.38 7.93 -0.43
C HIS A 129 9.45 6.51 -1.00
N TYR A 130 10.63 5.94 -0.99
CA TYR A 130 10.89 4.55 -1.38
C TYR A 130 11.18 3.76 -0.11
N GLY A 131 10.30 2.85 0.25
CA GLY A 131 10.46 2.05 1.44
C GLY A 131 11.67 1.11 1.35
N THR A 132 12.38 0.96 2.44
CA THR A 132 13.54 0.06 2.59
C THR A 132 13.18 -1.24 3.29
N THR A 133 12.02 -1.28 3.95
CA THR A 133 11.39 -2.47 4.54
C THR A 133 9.89 -2.46 4.27
N ILE A 134 9.19 -3.56 4.57
CA ILE A 134 7.73 -3.64 4.46
C ILE A 134 7.00 -2.64 5.38
N MET A 135 7.66 -2.21 6.44
CA MET A 135 7.10 -1.27 7.43
C MET A 135 7.55 0.18 7.21
N ASP A 136 8.46 0.40 6.26
CA ASP A 136 9.00 1.72 5.95
C ASP A 136 8.07 2.48 5.01
N MET A 137 6.92 2.88 5.57
CA MET A 137 5.90 3.70 4.91
C MET A 137 5.37 4.72 5.91
N PRO A 138 5.05 5.94 5.46
CA PRO A 138 4.32 6.88 6.30
C PRO A 138 3.01 6.26 6.78
N THR A 139 2.65 6.51 8.02
CA THR A 139 1.30 6.21 8.52
C THR A 139 0.28 7.11 7.85
N VAL A 140 -1.00 6.73 7.88
CA VAL A 140 -2.08 7.59 7.35
C VAL A 140 -2.10 8.97 8.01
N SER A 141 -1.75 9.07 9.30
CA SER A 141 -1.63 10.35 10.00
C SER A 141 -0.51 11.22 9.42
N GLU A 142 0.68 10.63 9.24
CA GLU A 142 1.82 11.33 8.64
C GLU A 142 1.51 11.74 7.18
N MET A 143 0.84 10.88 6.41
CA MET A 143 0.39 11.23 5.04
C MET A 143 -0.53 12.46 5.05
N ILE A 144 -1.45 12.56 6.01
CA ILE A 144 -2.38 13.70 6.16
C ILE A 144 -1.64 14.97 6.61
N GLU A 145 -0.62 14.85 7.45
CA GLU A 145 0.20 15.97 7.92
C GLU A 145 1.10 16.56 6.82
N MET A 146 1.39 15.79 5.76
CA MET A 146 2.18 16.25 4.60
C MET A 146 1.39 17.13 3.62
N ILE A 147 0.08 17.29 3.80
CA ILE A 147 -0.82 18.01 2.88
C ILE A 147 -0.93 19.49 3.24
#